data_0ede60d83b5055a5927afdd242a4599b
#
_entry.id   0ede60d83b5055a5927afdd242a4599b
#
_cell.length_a   1.000
_cell.length_b   1.000
_cell.length_c   1.000
_cell.angle_alpha   90.00
_cell.angle_beta   90.00
_cell.angle_gamma   90.00
#
_symmetry.space_group_name_H-M   'P 1'
#
loop_
_entity.id
_entity.type
_entity.pdbx_description
1 polymer ?
#
loop_
_entity_poly.entity_id
_entity_poly.type
_entity_poly.pdbx_seq_one_letter_code
_entity_poly.pdbx_strand_id
1 'polypeptide(L)'
;KMHKSYHERNLTCQQGWGIMELADQTDQSMGIPFLTRNSEIMAAGGVVGILILMVMPLPPFLLDLLLSFNITFALTILLVGTYLLKPLDFSSFPSILLIATLFRLSLNIASTRIILLHGSEGPAAAGNVIKAFGNFVVGGNYVVGAIVFMVLVIINLMVITKGSGRIGEVAARFTLDAMPGKQMSIDADLNAGFIGEEEAKARRKEISREADFYGAMDGASKFVKGDAIAGVIITLINLVGGLAIGVLQNGMDIADAAQTYTLLTVGDGLVTQIPALMISTAAGIVVSRAGSQSTLGREVLSQILRQPKAIGIASAVLFGFALVPGLPAVPFLALSMIAGGVAYTVIKSKKAEQKKSEEREVIEEKTRPRERLESTPLVDILALEVGY
;
A
#
# COMPACT_ATOMS: atom_id res chain seq x y z
N LYS A 1 -11.73 32.82 32.83
CA LYS A 1 -10.95 32.16 31.73
C LYS A 1 -11.28 30.68 31.54
N MET A 2 -11.72 29.94 32.56
CA MET A 2 -12.11 28.52 32.44
C MET A 2 -13.44 28.30 31.65
N HIS A 3 -14.39 29.24 31.73
CA HIS A 3 -15.69 29.06 31.07
C HIS A 3 -15.64 29.17 29.52
N LYS A 4 -14.66 29.89 28.96
CA LYS A 4 -14.51 30.05 27.50
C LYS A 4 -13.89 28.82 26.81
N SER A 5 -13.05 28.06 27.51
CA SER A 5 -12.42 26.84 27.01
C SER A 5 -13.40 25.65 26.94
N TYR A 6 -14.49 25.68 27.71
CA TYR A 6 -15.53 24.62 27.66
C TYR A 6 -16.46 24.80 26.46
N HIS A 7 -16.71 26.05 26.06
CA HIS A 7 -17.61 26.34 24.92
C HIS A 7 -16.95 26.04 23.57
N GLU A 8 -15.63 26.26 23.43
CA GLU A 8 -14.90 25.95 22.21
C GLU A 8 -14.70 24.44 22.01
N ARG A 9 -14.57 23.64 23.09
CA ARG A 9 -14.49 22.18 22.99
C ARG A 9 -15.82 21.52 22.64
N ASN A 10 -16.95 22.09 23.06
CA ASN A 10 -18.26 21.58 22.68
C ASN A 10 -18.60 21.89 21.22
N LEU A 11 -18.12 23.00 20.66
CA LEU A 11 -18.31 23.34 19.25
C LEU A 11 -17.52 22.41 18.30
N THR A 12 -16.31 22.00 18.68
CA THR A 12 -15.51 21.03 17.90
C THR A 12 -16.07 19.61 17.99
N CYS A 13 -16.69 19.23 19.09
CA CYS A 13 -17.36 17.94 19.23
C CYS A 13 -18.64 17.88 18.39
N GLN A 14 -19.47 18.95 18.40
CA GLN A 14 -20.68 19.02 17.55
C GLN A 14 -20.36 19.08 16.05
N GLN A 15 -19.24 19.69 15.65
CA GLN A 15 -18.79 19.68 14.27
C GLN A 15 -18.31 18.28 13.83
N GLY A 16 -17.70 17.50 14.73
CA GLY A 16 -17.31 16.11 14.47
C GLY A 16 -18.51 15.18 14.24
N TRP A 17 -19.59 15.37 14.98
CA TRP A 17 -20.84 14.60 14.79
C TRP A 17 -21.58 14.99 13.51
N GLY A 18 -21.61 16.26 13.17
CA GLY A 18 -22.21 16.73 11.91
C GLY A 18 -21.47 16.22 10.66
N ILE A 19 -20.15 16.04 10.73
CA ILE A 19 -19.35 15.47 9.65
C ILE A 19 -19.60 13.95 9.54
N MET A 20 -19.81 13.26 10.66
CA MET A 20 -20.09 11.82 10.68
C MET A 20 -21.51 11.51 10.17
N GLU A 21 -22.47 12.39 10.47
CA GLU A 21 -23.86 12.32 9.96
C GLU A 21 -23.95 12.71 8.48
N LEU A 22 -23.13 13.68 8.02
CA LEU A 22 -22.97 14.00 6.60
C LEU A 22 -22.23 12.89 5.82
N ALA A 23 -21.30 12.17 6.43
CA ALA A 23 -20.63 11.02 5.81
C ALA A 23 -21.61 9.85 5.64
N ASP A 24 -22.50 9.62 6.60
CA ASP A 24 -23.54 8.58 6.52
C ASP A 24 -24.63 8.96 5.48
N GLN A 25 -24.94 10.25 5.33
CA GLN A 25 -25.86 10.75 4.30
C GLN A 25 -25.25 10.80 2.90
N THR A 26 -23.91 10.99 2.78
CA THR A 26 -23.23 10.93 1.47
C THR A 26 -23.08 9.51 0.96
N ASP A 27 -23.06 8.49 1.84
CA ASP A 27 -23.08 7.08 1.43
C ASP A 27 -24.45 6.68 0.81
N GLN A 28 -25.54 7.39 1.15
CA GLN A 28 -26.84 7.21 0.51
C GLN A 28 -27.02 7.96 -0.83
N SER A 29 -26.15 8.91 -1.16
CA SER A 29 -26.30 9.76 -2.34
C SER A 29 -25.45 9.39 -3.56
N MET A 30 -24.50 8.48 -3.42
CA MET A 30 -23.74 7.95 -4.55
C MET A 30 -24.44 6.75 -5.17
N GLY A 31 -25.51 7.09 -5.88
CA GLY A 31 -26.54 6.32 -6.52
C GLY A 31 -26.09 5.14 -7.38
N ILE A 32 -26.09 3.97 -6.80
CA ILE A 32 -26.57 2.77 -7.48
C ILE A 32 -27.28 1.94 -6.40
N PRO A 33 -28.55 2.23 -6.06
CA PRO A 33 -29.29 1.56 -4.98
C PRO A 33 -29.47 0.07 -5.23
N PHE A 34 -29.28 -0.40 -6.47
CA PHE A 34 -29.29 -1.82 -6.85
C PHE A 34 -28.06 -2.56 -6.36
N LEU A 35 -26.87 -1.95 -6.41
CA LEU A 35 -25.60 -2.57 -6.00
C LEU A 35 -25.47 -2.71 -4.47
N THR A 36 -25.95 -1.72 -3.70
CA THR A 36 -25.87 -1.78 -2.24
C THR A 36 -26.90 -2.74 -1.64
N ARG A 37 -28.11 -2.84 -2.22
CA ARG A 37 -29.20 -3.69 -1.72
C ARG A 37 -28.92 -5.21 -1.94
N ASN A 38 -28.11 -5.56 -2.95
CA ASN A 38 -27.80 -6.95 -3.31
C ASN A 38 -26.31 -7.28 -3.19
N SER A 39 -25.53 -6.48 -2.45
CA SER A 39 -24.08 -6.64 -2.35
C SER A 39 -23.65 -8.01 -1.83
N GLU A 40 -24.39 -8.60 -0.90
CA GLU A 40 -24.10 -9.94 -0.36
C GLU A 40 -24.29 -11.03 -1.43
N ILE A 41 -25.39 -10.96 -2.19
CA ILE A 41 -25.67 -11.90 -3.28
C ILE A 41 -24.65 -11.75 -4.40
N MET A 42 -24.24 -10.51 -4.72
CA MET A 42 -23.23 -10.23 -5.73
C MET A 42 -21.85 -10.75 -5.30
N ALA A 43 -21.47 -10.58 -4.04
CA ALA A 43 -20.21 -11.09 -3.50
C ALA A 43 -20.20 -12.63 -3.54
N ALA A 44 -21.26 -13.29 -3.06
CA ALA A 44 -21.39 -14.74 -3.12
C ALA A 44 -21.39 -15.26 -4.57
N GLY A 45 -22.17 -14.61 -5.45
CA GLY A 45 -22.20 -14.92 -6.88
C GLY A 45 -20.83 -14.72 -7.56
N GLY A 46 -20.09 -13.70 -7.16
CA GLY A 46 -18.70 -13.46 -7.62
C GLY A 46 -17.76 -14.60 -7.26
N VAL A 47 -17.78 -15.07 -6.01
CA VAL A 47 -16.95 -16.21 -5.57
C VAL A 47 -17.33 -17.48 -6.32
N VAL A 48 -18.64 -17.77 -6.45
CA VAL A 48 -19.11 -18.92 -7.23
C VAL A 48 -18.70 -18.80 -8.71
N GLY A 49 -18.80 -17.59 -9.29
CA GLY A 49 -18.34 -17.31 -10.64
C GLY A 49 -16.85 -17.62 -10.83
N ILE A 50 -16.00 -17.22 -9.88
CA ILE A 50 -14.58 -17.53 -9.89
C ILE A 50 -14.32 -19.04 -9.88
N LEU A 51 -15.05 -19.80 -9.07
CA LEU A 51 -14.93 -21.26 -9.04
C LEU A 51 -15.40 -21.91 -10.34
N ILE A 52 -16.44 -21.37 -10.98
CA ILE A 52 -16.90 -21.82 -12.29
C ILE A 52 -15.85 -21.56 -13.36
N LEU A 53 -15.21 -20.37 -13.36
CA LEU A 53 -14.12 -20.04 -14.30
C LEU A 53 -12.94 -21.03 -14.21
N MET A 54 -12.67 -21.59 -13.04
CA MET A 54 -11.63 -22.58 -12.84
C MET A 54 -11.92 -23.92 -13.56
N VAL A 55 -13.21 -24.26 -13.73
CA VAL A 55 -13.61 -25.54 -14.32
C VAL A 55 -14.00 -25.41 -15.81
N MET A 56 -14.63 -24.30 -16.20
CA MET A 56 -15.10 -24.10 -17.57
C MET A 56 -13.95 -23.77 -18.55
N PRO A 57 -13.98 -24.32 -19.78
CA PRO A 57 -13.10 -23.87 -20.84
C PRO A 57 -13.47 -22.44 -21.26
N LEU A 58 -12.50 -21.52 -21.19
CA LEU A 58 -12.71 -20.13 -21.59
C LEU A 58 -12.28 -19.92 -23.06
N PRO A 59 -13.01 -19.14 -23.85
CA PRO A 59 -12.51 -18.68 -25.13
C PRO A 59 -11.38 -17.66 -24.93
N PRO A 60 -10.36 -17.59 -25.80
CA PRO A 60 -9.19 -16.69 -25.66
C PRO A 60 -9.56 -15.21 -25.47
N PHE A 61 -10.61 -14.73 -26.16
CA PHE A 61 -11.08 -13.35 -26.00
C PHE A 61 -11.57 -13.05 -24.56
N LEU A 62 -12.31 -13.98 -23.96
CA LEU A 62 -12.80 -13.81 -22.60
C LEU A 62 -11.63 -13.87 -21.60
N LEU A 63 -10.65 -14.74 -21.85
CA LEU A 63 -9.43 -14.80 -21.04
C LEU A 63 -8.67 -13.48 -21.10
N ASP A 64 -8.49 -12.88 -22.29
CA ASP A 64 -7.84 -11.57 -22.46
C ASP A 64 -8.56 -10.46 -21.67
N LEU A 65 -9.90 -10.43 -21.70
CA LEU A 65 -10.70 -9.47 -20.94
C LEU A 65 -10.51 -9.63 -19.43
N LEU A 66 -10.57 -10.87 -18.94
CA LEU A 66 -10.43 -11.18 -17.50
C LEU A 66 -9.00 -10.93 -16.99
N LEU A 67 -7.97 -11.22 -17.80
CA LEU A 67 -6.58 -10.90 -17.48
C LEU A 67 -6.36 -9.38 -17.40
N SER A 68 -6.93 -8.62 -18.35
CA SER A 68 -6.87 -7.15 -18.33
C SER A 68 -7.60 -6.58 -17.11
N PHE A 69 -8.76 -7.14 -16.77
CA PHE A 69 -9.48 -6.79 -15.54
C PHE A 69 -8.67 -7.08 -14.28
N ASN A 70 -8.00 -8.25 -14.21
CA ASN A 70 -7.15 -8.62 -13.09
C ASN A 70 -5.99 -7.62 -12.86
N ILE A 71 -5.32 -7.18 -13.94
CA ILE A 71 -4.26 -6.16 -13.87
C ILE A 71 -4.85 -4.84 -13.37
N THR A 72 -5.97 -4.40 -13.92
CA THR A 72 -6.63 -3.14 -13.52
C THR A 72 -7.08 -3.18 -12.06
N PHE A 73 -7.64 -4.30 -11.62
CA PHE A 73 -8.09 -4.50 -10.25
C PHE A 73 -6.92 -4.46 -9.26
N ALA A 74 -5.82 -5.16 -9.58
CA ALA A 74 -4.60 -5.14 -8.76
C ALA A 74 -3.98 -3.73 -8.67
N LEU A 75 -3.96 -2.98 -9.79
CA LEU A 75 -3.51 -1.59 -9.82
C LEU A 75 -4.40 -0.70 -8.94
N THR A 76 -5.71 -0.87 -9.04
CA THR A 76 -6.67 -0.12 -8.21
C THR A 76 -6.43 -0.38 -6.72
N ILE A 77 -6.25 -1.65 -6.33
CA ILE A 77 -5.94 -2.04 -4.94
C ILE A 77 -4.64 -1.36 -4.47
N LEU A 78 -3.59 -1.38 -5.30
CA LEU A 78 -2.32 -0.74 -4.99
C LEU A 78 -2.47 0.77 -4.79
N LEU A 79 -3.16 1.44 -5.70
CA LEU A 79 -3.40 2.89 -5.62
C LEU A 79 -4.22 3.24 -4.38
N VAL A 80 -5.31 2.54 -4.11
CA VAL A 80 -6.10 2.75 -2.88
C VAL A 80 -5.21 2.60 -1.65
N GLY A 81 -4.39 1.54 -1.58
CA GLY A 81 -3.45 1.32 -0.47
C GLY A 81 -2.47 2.47 -0.25
N THR A 82 -2.04 3.18 -1.31
CA THR A 82 -1.13 4.34 -1.18
C THR A 82 -1.81 5.59 -0.64
N TYR A 83 -3.12 5.73 -0.85
CA TYR A 83 -3.91 6.90 -0.39
C TYR A 83 -4.48 6.73 1.02
N LEU A 84 -4.47 5.54 1.60
CA LEU A 84 -4.98 5.29 2.94
C LEU A 84 -4.22 6.10 4.00
N LEU A 85 -4.94 6.57 5.01
CA LEU A 85 -4.36 7.20 6.20
C LEU A 85 -4.12 6.17 7.31
N LYS A 86 -5.08 5.31 7.56
CA LYS A 86 -5.02 4.25 8.57
C LYS A 86 -5.34 2.89 7.94
N PRO A 87 -4.74 1.78 8.41
CA PRO A 87 -5.05 0.44 7.91
C PRO A 87 -6.54 0.08 8.03
N LEU A 88 -7.18 0.51 9.11
CA LEU A 88 -8.60 0.25 9.39
C LEU A 88 -9.57 0.99 8.46
N ASP A 89 -9.13 2.05 7.76
CA ASP A 89 -9.94 2.74 6.75
C ASP A 89 -10.27 1.80 5.57
N PHE A 90 -9.52 0.70 5.45
CA PHE A 90 -9.75 -0.35 4.46
C PHE A 90 -9.92 -1.71 5.14
N SER A 91 -10.86 -1.81 6.06
CA SER A 91 -11.11 -3.00 6.88
C SER A 91 -11.45 -4.26 6.06
N SER A 92 -12.02 -4.13 4.86
CA SER A 92 -12.30 -5.23 3.93
C SER A 92 -11.07 -5.71 3.14
N PHE A 93 -9.91 -5.06 3.29
CA PHE A 93 -8.71 -5.37 2.52
C PHE A 93 -8.26 -6.84 2.60
N PRO A 94 -8.24 -7.52 3.78
CA PRO A 94 -7.90 -8.95 3.83
C PRO A 94 -8.82 -9.83 2.99
N SER A 95 -10.14 -9.55 2.99
CA SER A 95 -11.12 -10.28 2.18
C SER A 95 -10.93 -10.03 0.69
N ILE A 96 -10.61 -8.79 0.30
CA ILE A 96 -10.30 -8.43 -1.09
C ILE A 96 -9.04 -9.17 -1.56
N LEU A 97 -8.01 -9.31 -0.71
CA LEU A 97 -6.82 -10.09 -1.02
C LEU A 97 -7.15 -11.55 -1.32
N LEU A 98 -8.02 -12.17 -0.52
CA LEU A 98 -8.45 -13.56 -0.74
C LEU A 98 -9.20 -13.70 -2.06
N ILE A 99 -10.17 -12.83 -2.35
CA ILE A 99 -10.94 -12.85 -3.60
C ILE A 99 -10.03 -12.62 -4.81
N ALA A 100 -9.13 -11.62 -4.74
CA ALA A 100 -8.20 -11.32 -5.81
C ALA A 100 -7.24 -12.48 -6.11
N THR A 101 -6.77 -13.18 -5.08
CA THR A 101 -5.89 -14.34 -5.26
C THR A 101 -6.63 -15.55 -5.82
N LEU A 102 -7.87 -15.82 -5.36
CA LEU A 102 -8.72 -16.87 -5.93
C LEU A 102 -9.04 -16.60 -7.41
N PHE A 103 -9.37 -15.36 -7.75
CA PHE A 103 -9.62 -14.95 -9.12
C PHE A 103 -8.39 -15.15 -10.00
N ARG A 104 -7.21 -14.76 -9.54
CA ARG A 104 -5.96 -14.98 -10.27
C ARG A 104 -5.63 -16.47 -10.45
N LEU A 105 -5.81 -17.29 -9.40
CA LEU A 105 -5.62 -18.74 -9.50
C LEU A 105 -6.56 -19.36 -10.54
N SER A 106 -7.82 -18.92 -10.60
CA SER A 106 -8.77 -19.41 -11.59
C SER A 106 -8.33 -19.07 -13.03
N LEU A 107 -7.79 -17.85 -13.24
CA LEU A 107 -7.25 -17.45 -14.53
C LEU A 107 -5.99 -18.24 -14.91
N ASN A 108 -5.10 -18.51 -13.95
CA ASN A 108 -3.90 -19.32 -14.19
C ASN A 108 -4.24 -20.75 -14.61
N ILE A 109 -5.29 -21.35 -14.02
CA ILE A 109 -5.75 -22.69 -14.43
C ILE A 109 -6.38 -22.64 -15.81
N ALA A 110 -7.18 -21.61 -16.09
CA ALA A 110 -7.81 -21.44 -17.40
C ALA A 110 -6.78 -21.21 -18.51
N SER A 111 -5.79 -20.34 -18.29
CA SER A 111 -4.70 -20.08 -19.26
C SER A 111 -3.84 -21.32 -19.48
N THR A 112 -3.46 -22.03 -18.40
CA THR A 112 -2.74 -23.29 -18.49
C THR A 112 -3.45 -24.29 -19.38
N ARG A 113 -4.76 -24.48 -19.18
CA ARG A 113 -5.55 -25.39 -20.01
C ARG A 113 -5.48 -25.02 -21.48
N ILE A 114 -5.66 -23.75 -21.83
CA ILE A 114 -5.62 -23.28 -23.22
C ILE A 114 -4.22 -23.47 -23.80
N ILE A 115 -3.17 -23.12 -23.05
CA ILE A 115 -1.76 -23.29 -23.47
C ILE A 115 -1.46 -24.76 -23.79
N LEU A 116 -1.87 -25.66 -22.93
CA LEU A 116 -1.59 -27.10 -23.10
C LEU A 116 -2.42 -27.74 -24.23
N LEU A 117 -3.68 -27.32 -24.41
CA LEU A 117 -4.59 -27.89 -25.42
C LEU A 117 -4.38 -27.29 -26.83
N HIS A 118 -4.19 -25.99 -26.90
CA HIS A 118 -4.19 -25.23 -28.17
C HIS A 118 -2.84 -24.54 -28.45
N GLY A 119 -1.81 -24.70 -27.61
CA GLY A 119 -0.53 -24.03 -27.79
C GLY A 119 0.16 -24.33 -29.13
N SER A 120 -0.08 -25.54 -29.72
CA SER A 120 0.41 -25.92 -31.03
C SER A 120 -0.17 -25.10 -32.19
N GLU A 121 -1.32 -24.39 -31.98
CA GLU A 121 -1.94 -23.53 -32.99
C GLU A 121 -1.16 -22.19 -33.13
N GLY A 122 -0.20 -21.93 -32.26
CA GLY A 122 0.72 -20.80 -32.31
C GLY A 122 0.64 -19.84 -31.14
N PRO A 123 1.44 -18.76 -31.16
CA PRO A 123 1.59 -17.82 -30.04
C PRO A 123 0.33 -17.06 -29.61
N ALA A 124 -0.71 -17.02 -30.46
CA ALA A 124 -1.98 -16.35 -30.14
C ALA A 124 -3.04 -17.30 -29.55
N ALA A 125 -2.76 -18.60 -29.42
CA ALA A 125 -3.71 -19.61 -28.98
C ALA A 125 -4.30 -19.30 -27.59
N ALA A 126 -3.49 -18.76 -26.68
CA ALA A 126 -3.92 -18.38 -25.33
C ALA A 126 -4.36 -16.90 -25.20
N GLY A 127 -4.54 -16.20 -26.32
CA GLY A 127 -4.98 -14.82 -26.36
C GLY A 127 -3.87 -13.81 -26.72
N ASN A 128 -4.30 -12.59 -27.02
CA ASN A 128 -3.37 -11.54 -27.44
C ASN A 128 -2.62 -10.88 -26.29
N VAL A 129 -3.20 -10.85 -25.12
CA VAL A 129 -2.55 -10.30 -23.91
C VAL A 129 -1.32 -11.14 -23.57
N ILE A 130 -1.47 -12.46 -23.45
CA ILE A 130 -0.36 -13.38 -23.18
C ILE A 130 0.71 -13.29 -24.27
N LYS A 131 0.31 -13.29 -25.54
CA LYS A 131 1.23 -13.10 -26.66
C LYS A 131 2.00 -11.78 -26.61
N ALA A 132 1.33 -10.68 -26.29
CA ALA A 132 1.96 -9.36 -26.21
C ALA A 132 3.01 -9.29 -25.11
N PHE A 133 2.70 -9.78 -23.90
CA PHE A 133 3.63 -9.84 -22.79
C PHE A 133 4.81 -10.80 -23.06
N GLY A 134 4.54 -11.95 -23.68
CA GLY A 134 5.59 -12.88 -24.10
C GLY A 134 6.57 -12.23 -25.09
N ASN A 135 6.06 -11.61 -26.13
CA ASN A 135 6.88 -10.92 -27.13
C ASN A 135 7.67 -9.74 -26.52
N PHE A 136 7.09 -9.00 -25.60
CA PHE A 136 7.75 -7.88 -24.94
C PHE A 136 9.02 -8.29 -24.18
N VAL A 137 9.00 -9.41 -23.47
CA VAL A 137 10.16 -9.88 -22.70
C VAL A 137 11.12 -10.72 -23.54
N VAL A 138 10.59 -11.55 -24.46
CA VAL A 138 11.45 -12.39 -25.32
C VAL A 138 12.25 -11.56 -26.30
N GLY A 139 11.68 -10.45 -26.84
CA GLY A 139 12.43 -9.49 -27.67
C GLY A 139 13.14 -10.11 -28.88
N GLY A 140 12.63 -11.22 -29.42
CA GLY A 140 13.22 -11.94 -30.54
C GLY A 140 14.28 -13.01 -30.15
N ASN A 141 14.71 -13.07 -28.89
CA ASN A 141 15.62 -14.10 -28.40
C ASN A 141 14.99 -14.88 -27.24
N TYR A 142 14.51 -16.07 -27.52
CA TYR A 142 13.77 -16.91 -26.55
C TYR A 142 14.61 -17.32 -25.34
N VAL A 143 15.92 -17.55 -25.53
CA VAL A 143 16.84 -17.94 -24.45
C VAL A 143 17.03 -16.78 -23.46
N VAL A 144 17.28 -15.58 -24.00
CA VAL A 144 17.41 -14.37 -23.19
C VAL A 144 16.09 -14.06 -22.47
N GLY A 145 14.94 -14.17 -23.17
CA GLY A 145 13.63 -13.96 -22.58
C GLY A 145 13.34 -14.93 -21.43
N ALA A 146 13.65 -16.20 -21.60
CA ALA A 146 13.48 -17.21 -20.55
C ALA A 146 14.36 -16.91 -19.33
N ILE A 147 15.62 -16.49 -19.52
CA ILE A 147 16.54 -16.12 -18.42
C ILE A 147 16.01 -14.89 -17.69
N VAL A 148 15.63 -13.82 -18.41
CA VAL A 148 15.07 -12.60 -17.80
C VAL A 148 13.78 -12.92 -17.02
N PHE A 149 12.90 -13.72 -17.62
CA PHE A 149 11.69 -14.18 -16.94
C PHE A 149 12.02 -14.95 -15.64
N MET A 150 12.97 -15.89 -15.68
CA MET A 150 13.37 -16.63 -14.48
C MET A 150 13.92 -15.72 -13.38
N VAL A 151 14.70 -14.71 -13.73
CA VAL A 151 15.15 -13.68 -12.77
C VAL A 151 13.98 -12.95 -12.15
N LEU A 152 12.99 -12.54 -12.94
CA LEU A 152 11.77 -11.88 -12.44
C LEU A 152 10.97 -12.78 -11.50
N VAL A 153 10.81 -14.08 -11.83
CA VAL A 153 10.16 -15.07 -10.96
C VAL A 153 10.86 -15.17 -9.61
N ILE A 154 12.19 -15.28 -9.62
CA ILE A 154 13.01 -15.39 -8.39
C ILE A 154 12.85 -14.12 -7.54
N ILE A 155 12.95 -12.94 -8.15
CA ILE A 155 12.77 -11.65 -7.44
C ILE A 155 11.36 -11.58 -6.83
N ASN A 156 10.33 -11.93 -7.59
CA ASN A 156 8.95 -11.93 -7.09
C ASN A 156 8.80 -12.85 -5.87
N LEU A 157 9.25 -14.10 -5.99
CA LEU A 157 9.09 -15.09 -4.93
C LEU A 157 9.95 -14.77 -3.69
N MET A 158 11.24 -14.46 -3.91
CA MET A 158 12.20 -14.34 -2.82
C MET A 158 12.13 -12.98 -2.11
N VAL A 159 12.01 -11.90 -2.87
CA VAL A 159 12.10 -10.54 -2.31
C VAL A 159 10.71 -10.02 -1.94
N ILE A 160 9.78 -10.04 -2.89
CA ILE A 160 8.51 -9.34 -2.70
C ILE A 160 7.54 -10.19 -1.88
N THR A 161 7.26 -11.42 -2.30
CA THR A 161 6.27 -12.27 -1.61
C THR A 161 6.72 -12.67 -0.20
N LYS A 162 7.99 -13.01 0.00
CA LYS A 162 8.52 -13.28 1.34
C LYS A 162 8.63 -12.01 2.19
N GLY A 163 9.03 -10.88 1.56
CA GLY A 163 9.20 -9.60 2.26
C GLY A 163 7.87 -9.04 2.78
N SER A 164 6.85 -8.90 1.91
CA SER A 164 5.54 -8.37 2.32
C SER A 164 4.83 -9.27 3.34
N GLY A 165 4.90 -10.60 3.16
CA GLY A 165 4.36 -11.55 4.12
C GLY A 165 5.02 -11.44 5.50
N ARG A 166 6.34 -11.22 5.56
CA ARG A 166 7.05 -11.03 6.83
C ARG A 166 6.65 -9.73 7.54
N ILE A 167 6.46 -8.65 6.78
CA ILE A 167 5.98 -7.38 7.33
C ILE A 167 4.59 -7.58 7.95
N GLY A 168 3.67 -8.24 7.24
CA GLY A 168 2.32 -8.54 7.73
C GLY A 168 2.32 -9.39 9.01
N GLU A 169 3.08 -10.47 9.03
CA GLU A 169 3.22 -11.37 10.19
C GLU A 169 3.76 -10.63 11.42
N VAL A 170 4.84 -9.86 11.26
CA VAL A 170 5.48 -9.14 12.37
C VAL A 170 4.58 -8.02 12.89
N ALA A 171 3.93 -7.26 12.01
CA ALA A 171 3.01 -6.20 12.42
C ALA A 171 1.79 -6.78 13.15
N ALA A 172 1.18 -7.87 12.65
CA ALA A 172 0.08 -8.55 13.32
C ALA A 172 0.49 -9.00 14.72
N ARG A 173 1.65 -9.64 14.84
CA ARG A 173 2.16 -10.12 16.14
C ARG A 173 2.34 -8.98 17.13
N PHE A 174 3.03 -7.90 16.74
CA PHE A 174 3.25 -6.77 17.65
C PHE A 174 1.94 -6.08 18.06
N THR A 175 1.00 -5.95 17.16
CA THR A 175 -0.30 -5.35 17.47
C THR A 175 -1.08 -6.21 18.46
N LEU A 176 -1.11 -7.53 18.25
CA LEU A 176 -1.78 -8.48 19.16
C LEU A 176 -1.10 -8.55 20.54
N ASP A 177 0.23 -8.59 20.57
CA ASP A 177 1.01 -8.60 21.81
C ASP A 177 0.85 -7.30 22.62
N ALA A 178 0.63 -6.16 21.96
CA ALA A 178 0.40 -4.86 22.59
C ALA A 178 -1.04 -4.66 23.10
N MET A 179 -2.00 -5.49 22.70
CA MET A 179 -3.43 -5.30 22.99
C MET A 179 -3.74 -5.29 24.50
N PRO A 180 -3.22 -6.22 25.33
CA PRO A 180 -3.48 -6.18 26.78
C PRO A 180 -2.99 -4.88 27.42
N GLY A 181 -1.82 -4.36 27.00
CA GLY A 181 -1.29 -3.08 27.48
C GLY A 181 -2.17 -1.88 27.10
N LYS A 182 -2.67 -1.85 25.87
CA LYS A 182 -3.62 -0.82 25.42
C LYS A 182 -4.93 -0.88 26.23
N GLN A 183 -5.46 -2.08 26.53
CA GLN A 183 -6.66 -2.25 27.34
C GLN A 183 -6.44 -1.78 28.79
N MET A 184 -5.32 -2.14 29.40
CA MET A 184 -4.96 -1.67 30.74
C MET A 184 -4.82 -0.15 30.81
N SER A 185 -4.28 0.49 29.78
CA SER A 185 -4.20 1.95 29.70
C SER A 185 -5.58 2.60 29.67
N ILE A 186 -6.53 2.03 28.92
CA ILE A 186 -7.92 2.54 28.87
C ILE A 186 -8.57 2.39 30.26
N ASP A 187 -8.35 1.27 30.93
CA ASP A 187 -8.90 1.02 32.28
C ASP A 187 -8.31 2.00 33.30
N ALA A 188 -7.02 2.31 33.19
CA ALA A 188 -6.38 3.31 34.05
C ALA A 188 -6.93 4.73 33.79
N ASP A 189 -7.10 5.12 32.52
CA ASP A 189 -7.67 6.43 32.16
C ASP A 189 -9.12 6.56 32.64
N LEU A 190 -9.92 5.49 32.55
CA LEU A 190 -11.29 5.44 33.04
C LEU A 190 -11.33 5.57 34.58
N ASN A 191 -10.50 4.80 35.29
CA ASN A 191 -10.43 4.83 36.75
C ASN A 191 -9.92 6.17 37.28
N ALA A 192 -9.02 6.85 36.53
CA ALA A 192 -8.53 8.18 36.88
C ALA A 192 -9.52 9.31 36.50
N GLY A 193 -10.63 8.99 35.84
CA GLY A 193 -11.63 9.97 35.43
C GLY A 193 -11.22 10.83 34.21
N PHE A 194 -10.15 10.47 33.49
CA PHE A 194 -9.73 11.20 32.28
C PHE A 194 -10.65 10.94 31.10
N ILE A 195 -11.32 9.79 31.04
CA ILE A 195 -12.30 9.41 30.03
C ILE A 195 -13.57 8.88 30.68
N GLY A 196 -14.70 9.01 29.99
CA GLY A 196 -15.99 8.45 30.42
C GLY A 196 -16.18 7.00 29.94
N GLU A 197 -17.21 6.31 30.47
CA GLU A 197 -17.52 4.91 30.12
C GLU A 197 -17.77 4.70 28.61
N GLU A 198 -18.50 5.61 27.97
CA GLU A 198 -18.80 5.50 26.54
C GLU A 198 -17.52 5.66 25.69
N GLU A 199 -16.60 6.55 26.07
CA GLU A 199 -15.32 6.70 25.39
C GLU A 199 -14.43 5.49 25.61
N ALA A 200 -14.39 4.94 26.83
CA ALA A 200 -13.65 3.71 27.13
C ALA A 200 -14.17 2.53 26.29
N LYS A 201 -15.49 2.40 26.16
CA LYS A 201 -16.14 1.37 25.33
C LYS A 201 -15.81 1.54 23.84
N ALA A 202 -15.83 2.79 23.34
CA ALA A 202 -15.45 3.09 21.95
C ALA A 202 -13.99 2.74 21.67
N ARG A 203 -13.05 3.13 22.56
CA ARG A 203 -11.62 2.80 22.43
C ARG A 203 -11.35 1.29 22.52
N ARG A 204 -12.02 0.55 23.39
CA ARG A 204 -11.92 -0.93 23.45
C ARG A 204 -12.42 -1.57 22.15
N LYS A 205 -13.52 -1.09 21.59
CA LYS A 205 -14.04 -1.57 20.30
C LYS A 205 -13.07 -1.31 19.15
N GLU A 206 -12.38 -0.16 19.15
CA GLU A 206 -11.36 0.16 18.13
C GLU A 206 -10.17 -0.80 18.24
N ILE A 207 -9.67 -1.09 19.45
CA ILE A 207 -8.61 -2.08 19.67
C ILE A 207 -9.02 -3.48 19.21
N SER A 208 -10.26 -3.90 19.49
CA SER A 208 -10.76 -5.20 19.01
C SER A 208 -10.78 -5.25 17.49
N ARG A 209 -11.26 -4.21 16.82
CA ARG A 209 -11.26 -4.12 15.35
C ARG A 209 -9.84 -4.14 14.76
N GLU A 210 -8.90 -3.47 15.43
CA GLU A 210 -7.49 -3.49 15.03
C GLU A 210 -6.92 -4.91 15.11
N ALA A 211 -7.21 -5.64 16.19
CA ALA A 211 -6.77 -7.02 16.36
C ALA A 211 -7.38 -7.96 15.31
N ASP A 212 -8.69 -7.85 15.06
CA ASP A 212 -9.39 -8.63 14.05
C ASP A 212 -8.83 -8.39 12.64
N PHE A 213 -8.56 -7.11 12.30
CA PHE A 213 -7.97 -6.73 11.02
C PHE A 213 -6.57 -7.34 10.83
N TYR A 214 -5.67 -7.19 11.82
CA TYR A 214 -4.32 -7.71 11.71
C TYR A 214 -4.27 -9.24 11.73
N GLY A 215 -5.16 -9.89 12.49
CA GLY A 215 -5.33 -11.35 12.47
C GLY A 215 -5.78 -11.86 11.10
N ALA A 216 -6.79 -11.22 10.51
CA ALA A 216 -7.26 -11.55 9.17
C ALA A 216 -6.18 -11.26 8.10
N MET A 217 -5.41 -10.19 8.27
CA MET A 217 -4.33 -9.80 7.36
C MET A 217 -3.17 -10.81 7.36
N ASP A 218 -2.79 -11.37 8.52
CA ASP A 218 -1.80 -12.44 8.59
C ASP A 218 -2.26 -13.67 7.81
N GLY A 219 -3.53 -14.07 7.96
CA GLY A 219 -4.12 -15.16 7.20
C GLY A 219 -4.12 -14.90 5.68
N ALA A 220 -4.58 -13.72 5.26
CA ALA A 220 -4.62 -13.33 3.85
C ALA A 220 -3.21 -13.26 3.23
N SER A 221 -2.21 -12.77 3.97
CA SER A 221 -0.82 -12.73 3.51
C SER A 221 -0.23 -14.11 3.26
N LYS A 222 -0.58 -15.10 4.10
CA LYS A 222 -0.18 -16.50 3.90
C LYS A 222 -0.81 -17.10 2.63
N PHE A 223 -2.06 -16.72 2.35
CA PHE A 223 -2.76 -17.16 1.14
C PHE A 223 -2.11 -16.56 -0.12
N VAL A 224 -1.79 -15.26 -0.13
CA VAL A 224 -1.06 -14.59 -1.23
C VAL A 224 0.31 -15.25 -1.47
N LYS A 225 1.02 -15.66 -0.40
CA LYS A 225 2.29 -16.38 -0.53
C LYS A 225 2.08 -17.77 -1.17
N GLY A 226 1.04 -18.49 -0.79
CA GLY A 226 0.70 -19.79 -1.38
C GLY A 226 0.43 -19.70 -2.88
N ASP A 227 -0.32 -18.68 -3.30
CA ASP A 227 -0.61 -18.40 -4.70
C ASP A 227 0.65 -18.08 -5.54
N ALA A 228 1.58 -17.30 -5.01
CA ALA A 228 2.85 -17.05 -5.69
C ALA A 228 3.69 -18.34 -5.92
N ILE A 229 3.67 -19.27 -4.95
CA ILE A 229 4.30 -20.56 -5.09
C ILE A 229 3.58 -21.42 -6.14
N ALA A 230 2.25 -21.44 -6.10
CA ALA A 230 1.45 -22.13 -7.09
C ALA A 230 1.70 -21.63 -8.51
N GLY A 231 1.80 -20.30 -8.69
CA GLY A 231 2.13 -19.68 -9.97
C GLY A 231 3.46 -20.16 -10.56
N VAL A 232 4.51 -20.32 -9.72
CA VAL A 232 5.80 -20.87 -10.17
C VAL A 232 5.67 -22.33 -10.61
N ILE A 233 4.93 -23.14 -9.87
CA ILE A 233 4.68 -24.54 -10.22
C ILE A 233 3.90 -24.66 -11.52
N ILE A 234 2.86 -23.84 -11.69
CA ILE A 234 2.05 -23.76 -12.90
C ILE A 234 2.92 -23.38 -14.11
N THR A 235 3.79 -22.38 -13.95
CA THR A 235 4.74 -21.98 -14.99
C THR A 235 5.66 -23.15 -15.43
N LEU A 236 6.16 -23.93 -14.46
CA LEU A 236 6.97 -25.10 -14.75
C LEU A 236 6.16 -26.18 -15.49
N ILE A 237 4.91 -26.41 -15.07
CA ILE A 237 3.98 -27.34 -15.74
C ILE A 237 3.70 -26.88 -17.17
N ASN A 238 3.46 -25.59 -17.40
CA ASN A 238 3.23 -25.04 -18.74
C ASN A 238 4.45 -25.26 -19.66
N LEU A 239 5.64 -25.05 -19.14
CA LEU A 239 6.87 -25.21 -19.92
C LEU A 239 7.14 -26.69 -20.25
N VAL A 240 7.23 -27.54 -19.22
CA VAL A 240 7.57 -28.94 -19.36
C VAL A 240 6.43 -29.74 -20.02
N GLY A 241 5.19 -29.51 -19.56
CA GLY A 241 3.99 -30.14 -20.11
C GLY A 241 3.71 -29.71 -21.53
N GLY A 242 3.90 -28.41 -21.83
CA GLY A 242 3.74 -27.86 -23.18
C GLY A 242 4.75 -28.45 -24.17
N LEU A 243 6.03 -28.54 -23.79
CA LEU A 243 7.06 -29.20 -24.60
C LEU A 243 6.72 -30.66 -24.86
N ALA A 244 6.33 -31.40 -23.82
CA ALA A 244 5.97 -32.81 -23.97
C ALA A 244 4.76 -33.00 -24.91
N ILE A 245 3.70 -32.22 -24.73
CA ILE A 245 2.51 -32.27 -25.59
C ILE A 245 2.84 -31.82 -27.02
N GLY A 246 3.59 -30.74 -27.20
CA GLY A 246 3.98 -30.22 -28.51
C GLY A 246 4.74 -31.25 -29.32
N VAL A 247 5.75 -31.87 -28.74
CA VAL A 247 6.63 -32.84 -29.42
C VAL A 247 5.97 -34.22 -29.55
N LEU A 248 5.48 -34.79 -28.42
CA LEU A 248 5.03 -36.18 -28.37
C LEU A 248 3.63 -36.38 -28.92
N GLN A 249 2.72 -35.41 -28.69
CA GLN A 249 1.31 -35.53 -29.07
C GLN A 249 1.01 -34.83 -30.38
N ASN A 250 1.55 -33.61 -30.60
CA ASN A 250 1.26 -32.80 -31.76
C ASN A 250 2.32 -32.94 -32.87
N GLY A 251 3.41 -33.69 -32.65
CA GLY A 251 4.45 -33.94 -33.68
C GLY A 251 5.23 -32.69 -34.10
N MET A 252 5.30 -31.68 -33.27
CA MET A 252 6.05 -30.45 -33.54
C MET A 252 7.55 -30.74 -33.53
N ASP A 253 8.33 -30.00 -34.33
CA ASP A 253 9.77 -29.99 -34.17
C ASP A 253 10.16 -29.47 -32.77
N ILE A 254 11.21 -30.01 -32.18
CA ILE A 254 11.63 -29.66 -30.83
C ILE A 254 11.94 -28.16 -30.70
N ALA A 255 12.54 -27.56 -31.74
CA ALA A 255 12.87 -26.14 -31.76
C ALA A 255 11.60 -25.27 -31.78
N ASP A 256 10.62 -25.63 -32.63
CA ASP A 256 9.35 -24.92 -32.74
C ASP A 256 8.50 -25.04 -31.49
N ALA A 257 8.43 -26.25 -30.90
CA ALA A 257 7.76 -26.50 -29.62
C ALA A 257 8.40 -25.66 -28.50
N ALA A 258 9.74 -25.67 -28.42
CA ALA A 258 10.47 -24.88 -27.42
C ALA A 258 10.21 -23.38 -27.56
N GLN A 259 10.21 -22.85 -28.80
CA GLN A 259 9.94 -21.43 -29.04
C GLN A 259 8.50 -21.07 -28.66
N THR A 260 7.53 -21.82 -29.13
CA THR A 260 6.09 -21.54 -28.91
C THR A 260 5.71 -21.63 -27.44
N TYR A 261 6.04 -22.76 -26.80
CA TYR A 261 5.65 -22.95 -25.38
C TYR A 261 6.47 -22.07 -24.42
N THR A 262 7.72 -21.73 -24.74
CA THR A 262 8.46 -20.73 -23.97
C THR A 262 7.79 -19.35 -24.06
N LEU A 263 7.40 -18.91 -25.24
CA LEU A 263 6.73 -17.63 -25.43
C LEU A 263 5.40 -17.57 -24.67
N LEU A 264 4.57 -18.60 -24.81
CA LEU A 264 3.29 -18.70 -24.12
C LEU A 264 3.47 -18.74 -22.59
N THR A 265 4.43 -19.54 -22.10
CA THR A 265 4.72 -19.67 -20.65
C THR A 265 5.26 -18.37 -20.06
N VAL A 266 6.18 -17.71 -20.77
CA VAL A 266 6.72 -16.39 -20.33
C VAL A 266 5.62 -15.35 -20.33
N GLY A 267 4.78 -15.31 -21.37
CA GLY A 267 3.64 -14.39 -21.44
C GLY A 267 2.63 -14.60 -20.33
N ASP A 268 2.18 -15.83 -20.12
CA ASP A 268 1.24 -16.21 -19.05
C ASP A 268 1.80 -15.89 -17.66
N GLY A 269 3.07 -16.28 -17.43
CA GLY A 269 3.74 -16.01 -16.17
C GLY A 269 3.86 -14.52 -15.85
N LEU A 270 4.15 -13.65 -16.83
CA LEU A 270 4.23 -12.20 -16.62
C LEU A 270 2.89 -11.57 -16.34
N VAL A 271 1.87 -11.91 -17.14
CA VAL A 271 0.51 -11.40 -16.98
C VAL A 271 -0.04 -11.72 -15.58
N THR A 272 0.36 -12.84 -15.00
CA THR A 272 -0.06 -13.26 -13.66
C THR A 272 0.84 -12.74 -12.54
N GLN A 273 2.14 -12.57 -12.80
CA GLN A 273 3.10 -12.06 -11.78
C GLN A 273 2.96 -10.58 -11.51
N ILE A 274 2.66 -9.75 -12.53
CA ILE A 274 2.52 -8.29 -12.34
C ILE A 274 1.41 -7.95 -11.33
N PRO A 275 0.17 -8.47 -11.44
CA PRO A 275 -0.85 -8.28 -10.40
C PRO A 275 -0.44 -8.82 -9.03
N ALA A 276 0.29 -9.96 -9.00
CA ALA A 276 0.82 -10.51 -7.76
C ALA A 276 1.75 -9.55 -7.02
N LEU A 277 2.67 -8.92 -7.77
CA LEU A 277 3.58 -7.90 -7.26
C LEU A 277 2.82 -6.69 -6.71
N MET A 278 1.84 -6.18 -7.46
CA MET A 278 1.02 -5.04 -7.06
C MET A 278 0.26 -5.32 -5.77
N ILE A 279 -0.40 -6.47 -5.67
CA ILE A 279 -1.16 -6.90 -4.48
C ILE A 279 -0.25 -7.10 -3.28
N SER A 280 0.90 -7.78 -3.45
CA SER A 280 1.87 -7.98 -2.38
C SER A 280 2.47 -6.67 -1.87
N THR A 281 2.75 -5.73 -2.79
CA THR A 281 3.24 -4.40 -2.44
C THR A 281 2.15 -3.60 -1.70
N ALA A 282 0.90 -3.64 -2.18
CA ALA A 282 -0.23 -3.01 -1.50
C ALA A 282 -0.40 -3.54 -0.08
N ALA A 283 -0.31 -4.87 0.11
CA ALA A 283 -0.37 -5.51 1.42
C ALA A 283 0.74 -5.00 2.36
N GLY A 284 1.98 -4.92 1.86
CA GLY A 284 3.09 -4.35 2.62
C GLY A 284 2.87 -2.88 3.00
N ILE A 285 2.39 -2.06 2.06
CA ILE A 285 2.09 -0.65 2.28
C ILE A 285 0.97 -0.49 3.32
N VAL A 286 -0.17 -1.15 3.16
CA VAL A 286 -1.32 -1.02 4.07
C VAL A 286 -0.91 -1.38 5.50
N VAL A 287 -0.18 -2.49 5.69
CA VAL A 287 0.26 -2.92 7.02
C VAL A 287 1.30 -1.98 7.63
N SER A 288 2.19 -1.40 6.82
CA SER A 288 3.24 -0.48 7.31
C SER A 288 2.72 0.90 7.72
N ARG A 289 1.45 1.22 7.44
CA ARG A 289 0.84 2.54 7.72
C ARG A 289 0.35 2.74 9.17
N ALA A 290 0.74 1.90 10.10
CA ALA A 290 0.36 2.03 11.51
C ALA A 290 0.80 3.38 12.08
N GLY A 291 -0.16 4.24 12.47
CA GLY A 291 0.10 5.53 13.14
C GLY A 291 0.40 6.73 12.25
N SER A 292 0.27 6.64 10.93
CA SER A 292 0.51 7.76 10.01
C SER A 292 -0.68 8.73 9.93
N GLN A 293 -0.40 10.05 9.93
CA GLN A 293 -1.43 11.12 9.82
C GLN A 293 -1.50 11.72 8.41
N SER A 294 -0.70 11.23 7.47
CA SER A 294 -0.63 11.77 6.10
C SER A 294 -0.52 10.65 5.08
N THR A 295 -0.86 10.94 3.80
CA THR A 295 -0.70 9.97 2.71
C THR A 295 0.77 9.62 2.49
N LEU A 296 1.06 8.37 2.03
CA LEU A 296 2.42 7.86 1.86
C LEU A 296 3.32 8.82 1.07
N GLY A 297 2.83 9.30 -0.08
CA GLY A 297 3.61 10.20 -0.92
C GLY A 297 3.98 11.51 -0.23
N ARG A 298 3.04 12.11 0.52
CA ARG A 298 3.29 13.34 1.28
C ARG A 298 4.26 13.09 2.42
N GLU A 299 4.12 11.97 3.12
CA GLU A 299 4.97 11.62 4.24
C GLU A 299 6.42 11.39 3.80
N VAL A 300 6.63 10.53 2.80
CA VAL A 300 7.96 10.24 2.23
C VAL A 300 8.61 11.51 1.69
N LEU A 301 7.86 12.29 0.87
CA LEU A 301 8.38 13.52 0.30
C LEU A 301 8.74 14.54 1.38
N SER A 302 7.88 14.72 2.39
CA SER A 302 8.13 15.66 3.49
C SER A 302 9.34 15.25 4.33
N GLN A 303 9.52 13.96 4.61
CA GLN A 303 10.64 13.45 5.38
C GLN A 303 11.97 13.60 4.64
N ILE A 304 11.99 13.28 3.33
CA ILE A 304 13.19 13.49 2.48
C ILE A 304 13.53 14.98 2.40
N LEU A 305 12.56 15.86 2.12
CA LEU A 305 12.79 17.29 2.01
C LEU A 305 13.12 17.97 3.35
N ARG A 306 12.81 17.36 4.49
CA ARG A 306 13.24 17.87 5.81
C ARG A 306 14.76 17.86 5.98
N GLN A 307 15.49 17.08 5.21
CA GLN A 307 16.93 16.87 5.29
C GLN A 307 17.70 17.50 4.10
N PRO A 308 17.63 18.81 3.86
CA PRO A 308 18.22 19.43 2.67
C PRO A 308 19.76 19.28 2.63
N LYS A 309 20.42 19.13 3.80
CA LYS A 309 21.86 18.87 3.87
C LYS A 309 22.22 17.52 3.24
N ALA A 310 21.42 16.46 3.48
CA ALA A 310 21.64 15.15 2.90
C ALA A 310 21.48 15.18 1.37
N ILE A 311 20.45 15.90 0.88
CA ILE A 311 20.23 16.07 -0.57
C ILE A 311 21.39 16.84 -1.21
N GLY A 312 21.91 17.87 -0.53
CA GLY A 312 23.06 18.63 -0.99
C GLY A 312 24.33 17.79 -1.07
N ILE A 313 24.58 16.93 -0.07
CA ILE A 313 25.73 15.99 -0.10
C ILE A 313 25.57 14.98 -1.23
N ALA A 314 24.38 14.41 -1.41
CA ALA A 314 24.09 13.49 -2.52
C ALA A 314 24.34 14.16 -3.87
N SER A 315 23.91 15.43 -4.05
CA SER A 315 24.19 16.22 -5.25
C SER A 315 25.70 16.37 -5.49
N ALA A 316 26.49 16.68 -4.44
CA ALA A 316 27.93 16.82 -4.56
C ALA A 316 28.63 15.49 -4.91
N VAL A 317 28.18 14.37 -4.36
CA VAL A 317 28.68 13.03 -4.70
C VAL A 317 28.37 12.67 -6.16
N LEU A 318 27.13 12.93 -6.62
CA LEU A 318 26.74 12.70 -8.02
C LEU A 318 27.58 13.58 -8.98
N PHE A 319 27.86 14.82 -8.60
CA PHE A 319 28.77 15.68 -9.35
C PHE A 319 30.19 15.11 -9.41
N GLY A 320 30.69 14.58 -8.28
CA GLY A 320 31.98 13.89 -8.23
C GLY A 320 32.03 12.69 -9.18
N PHE A 321 30.97 11.87 -9.25
CA PHE A 321 30.90 10.75 -10.18
C PHE A 321 30.88 11.19 -11.66
N ALA A 322 30.31 12.35 -11.96
CA ALA A 322 30.34 12.89 -13.30
C ALA A 322 31.75 13.26 -13.80
N LEU A 323 32.71 13.47 -12.87
CA LEU A 323 34.08 13.80 -13.18
C LEU A 323 34.99 12.57 -13.32
N VAL A 324 34.50 11.37 -12.95
CA VAL A 324 35.28 10.13 -13.04
C VAL A 324 35.35 9.64 -14.50
N PRO A 325 36.55 9.49 -15.09
CA PRO A 325 36.70 8.95 -16.44
C PRO A 325 36.09 7.55 -16.55
N GLY A 326 35.28 7.30 -17.60
CA GLY A 326 34.61 6.01 -17.83
C GLY A 326 33.19 5.92 -17.31
N LEU A 327 32.73 6.86 -16.48
CA LEU A 327 31.31 6.97 -16.12
C LEU A 327 30.56 7.90 -17.06
N PRO A 328 29.25 7.66 -17.30
CA PRO A 328 28.45 8.53 -18.19
C PRO A 328 28.17 9.88 -17.52
N ALA A 329 28.97 10.90 -17.83
CA ALA A 329 28.92 12.23 -17.18
C ALA A 329 27.53 12.91 -17.28
N VAL A 330 26.85 12.81 -18.43
CA VAL A 330 25.57 13.51 -18.68
C VAL A 330 24.47 13.13 -17.69
N PRO A 331 24.16 11.84 -17.43
CA PRO A 331 23.15 11.46 -16.44
C PRO A 331 23.49 11.92 -15.02
N PHE A 332 24.75 11.79 -14.61
CA PHE A 332 25.19 12.20 -13.27
C PHE A 332 25.12 13.71 -13.07
N LEU A 333 25.50 14.53 -14.08
CA LEU A 333 25.35 15.97 -14.05
C LEU A 333 23.87 16.38 -13.99
N ALA A 334 23.01 15.79 -14.79
CA ALA A 334 21.58 16.08 -14.79
C ALA A 334 20.95 15.78 -13.41
N LEU A 335 21.21 14.62 -12.84
CA LEU A 335 20.72 14.25 -11.50
C LEU A 335 21.31 15.14 -10.39
N SER A 336 22.60 15.50 -10.48
CA SER A 336 23.25 16.42 -9.54
C SER A 336 22.59 17.80 -9.58
N MET A 337 22.32 18.35 -10.77
CA MET A 337 21.63 19.65 -10.91
C MET A 337 20.21 19.61 -10.35
N ILE A 338 19.45 18.54 -10.59
CA ILE A 338 18.10 18.37 -10.04
C ILE A 338 18.17 18.31 -8.50
N ALA A 339 19.01 17.45 -7.94
CA ALA A 339 19.17 17.30 -6.49
C ALA A 339 19.66 18.59 -5.82
N GLY A 340 20.65 19.28 -6.43
CA GLY A 340 21.16 20.55 -5.96
C GLY A 340 20.12 21.67 -6.01
N GLY A 341 19.32 21.73 -7.07
CA GLY A 341 18.19 22.66 -7.20
C GLY A 341 17.12 22.45 -6.12
N VAL A 342 16.76 21.18 -5.86
CA VAL A 342 15.82 20.83 -4.78
C VAL A 342 16.40 21.21 -3.42
N ALA A 343 17.65 20.89 -3.13
CA ALA A 343 18.31 21.27 -1.88
C ALA A 343 18.31 22.80 -1.68
N TYR A 344 18.66 23.55 -2.71
CA TYR A 344 18.69 25.02 -2.68
C TYR A 344 17.31 25.62 -2.41
N THR A 345 16.28 25.17 -3.11
CA THR A 345 14.90 25.67 -2.93
C THR A 345 14.37 25.38 -1.52
N VAL A 346 14.62 24.18 -0.98
CA VAL A 346 14.22 23.80 0.38
C VAL A 346 14.97 24.62 1.44
N ILE A 347 16.27 24.83 1.27
CA ILE A 347 17.06 25.68 2.19
C ILE A 347 16.55 27.12 2.18
N LYS A 348 16.27 27.67 0.99
CA LYS A 348 15.72 29.02 0.83
C LYS A 348 14.35 29.16 1.50
N SER A 349 13.48 28.17 1.31
CA SER A 349 12.14 28.15 1.93
C SER A 349 12.24 28.10 3.47
N LYS A 350 13.07 27.22 4.03
CA LYS A 350 13.29 27.13 5.48
C LYS A 350 13.85 28.44 6.08
N LYS A 351 14.80 29.10 5.41
CA LYS A 351 15.31 30.39 5.85
C LYS A 351 14.24 31.48 5.82
N ALA A 352 13.35 31.46 4.83
CA ALA A 352 12.23 32.40 4.74
C ALA A 352 11.20 32.17 5.84
N GLU A 353 10.90 30.91 6.20
CA GLU A 353 10.03 30.58 7.32
C GLU A 353 10.62 30.99 8.67
N GLN A 354 11.92 30.74 8.89
CA GLN A 354 12.60 31.17 10.11
C GLN A 354 12.56 32.67 10.29
N LYS A 355 12.84 33.47 9.24
CA LYS A 355 12.72 34.92 9.32
C LYS A 355 11.30 35.39 9.65
N LYS A 356 10.29 34.78 9.05
CA LYS A 356 8.88 35.12 9.38
C LYS A 356 8.49 34.73 10.79
N SER A 357 9.04 33.65 11.34
CA SER A 357 8.81 33.22 12.73
C SER A 357 9.47 34.21 13.70
N GLU A 358 10.73 34.58 13.46
CA GLU A 358 11.45 35.58 14.26
C GLU A 358 10.77 36.98 14.22
N GLU A 359 10.28 37.40 13.05
CA GLU A 359 9.53 38.66 12.91
C GLU A 359 8.21 38.61 13.69
N ARG A 360 7.50 37.44 13.69
CA ARG A 360 6.27 37.28 14.48
C ARG A 360 6.54 37.28 15.98
N GLU A 361 7.56 36.58 16.45
CA GLU A 361 7.95 36.58 17.86
C GLU A 361 8.33 37.99 18.35
N VAL A 362 9.06 38.77 17.55
CA VAL A 362 9.43 40.18 17.87
C VAL A 362 8.16 41.07 17.90
N ILE A 363 7.17 40.83 17.03
CA ILE A 363 5.93 41.58 17.01
C ILE A 363 5.05 41.18 18.23
N GLU A 364 4.97 39.88 18.57
CA GLU A 364 4.26 39.42 19.76
C GLU A 364 4.90 39.90 21.06
N GLU A 365 6.24 39.95 21.13
CA GLU A 365 6.95 40.48 22.31
C GLU A 365 6.72 41.98 22.46
N LYS A 366 6.65 42.74 21.35
CA LYS A 366 6.31 44.17 21.36
C LYS A 366 4.84 44.45 21.65
N THR A 367 3.95 43.51 21.34
CA THR A 367 2.49 43.66 21.50
C THR A 367 1.99 43.07 22.81
N ARG A 368 2.81 42.29 23.54
CA ARG A 368 2.47 41.92 24.90
C ARG A 368 2.30 43.14 25.73
N PRO A 369 1.11 43.41 26.32
CA PRO A 369 0.96 44.50 27.26
C PRO A 369 2.03 44.29 28.33
N ARG A 370 2.97 45.24 28.50
CA ARG A 370 3.78 45.29 29.71
C ARG A 370 2.76 45.29 30.83
N GLU A 371 2.60 44.15 31.53
CA GLU A 371 1.96 44.18 32.85
C GLU A 371 2.72 45.27 33.62
N ARG A 372 2.09 46.44 33.75
CA ARG A 372 2.49 47.40 34.76
C ARG A 372 2.48 46.56 36.03
N LEU A 373 3.63 46.32 36.60
CA LEU A 373 3.76 46.00 37.99
C LEU A 373 3.10 47.19 38.72
N GLU A 374 1.76 47.09 38.85
CA GLU A 374 1.08 47.91 39.85
C GLU A 374 1.78 47.59 41.13
N SER A 375 2.40 48.60 41.72
CA SER A 375 3.09 48.62 42.97
C SER A 375 2.38 47.66 43.92
N THR A 376 3.04 46.56 44.29
CA THR A 376 2.61 45.73 45.40
C THR A 376 2.28 46.69 46.54
N PRO A 377 1.04 46.67 47.10
CA PRO A 377 0.76 47.47 48.27
C PRO A 377 1.78 47.05 49.31
N LEU A 378 2.46 48.05 49.88
CA LEU A 378 3.39 47.89 51.01
C LEU A 378 2.62 47.04 52.04
N VAL A 379 3.06 45.82 52.25
CA VAL A 379 2.57 44.99 53.36
C VAL A 379 2.99 45.70 54.60
N ASP A 380 2.03 46.25 55.38
CA ASP A 380 2.25 46.84 56.69
C ASP A 380 2.96 45.81 57.57
N ILE A 381 4.06 46.29 58.16
CA ILE A 381 4.84 45.53 59.15
C ILE A 381 3.92 45.08 60.28
N LEU A 382 3.85 43.78 60.54
CA LEU A 382 3.14 43.17 61.64
C LEU A 382 3.49 43.89 62.95
N ALA A 383 2.57 44.62 63.53
CA ALA A 383 2.68 45.10 64.92
C ALA A 383 2.34 43.95 65.85
N LEU A 384 3.30 43.46 66.60
CA LEU A 384 3.11 42.47 67.68
C LEU A 384 2.62 43.25 68.92
N GLU A 385 1.32 43.17 69.22
CA GLU A 385 0.80 43.64 70.53
C GLU A 385 1.00 42.53 71.59
N VAL A 386 1.91 42.80 72.54
CA VAL A 386 2.13 41.95 73.68
C VAL A 386 1.11 42.36 74.75
N GLY A 387 0.04 41.56 74.95
CA GLY A 387 -0.92 41.74 76.00
C GLY A 387 -0.31 41.33 77.36
N TYR A 388 -0.61 42.16 78.38
CA TYR A 388 -0.31 41.91 79.78
C TYR A 388 -1.19 40.76 80.37
#